data_3d3fefc6386aee04e3984b8cd885634a
#
_entry.id   3d3fefc6386aee04e3984b8cd885634a
#
_cell.length_a   1.000
_cell.length_b   1.000
_cell.length_c   1.000
_cell.angle_alpha   90.00
_cell.angle_beta   90.00
_cell.angle_gamma   90.00
#
_symmetry.space_group_name_H-M   'P 1'
#
loop_
_entity.id
_entity.type
_entity.pdbx_description
1 polymer ?
#
loop_
_entity_poly.entity_id
_entity_poly.type
_entity_poly.pdbx_seq_one_letter_code
_entity_poly.pdbx_strand_id
1 'polypeptide(L)'
;MLRAVRDVNDAAVPALELVPSQAETRPWGSFWVLDEGPMYKIKRIEVKPGHRLSLQMHYHRSEHWIVVRGTAKVTRGEEVMLLSSNESTYIPPCTKHRLENPGTLPLVLIEVQNGEYLGEDDIVRFEDDYARQ
;
A
#
# COMPACT_ATOMS: atom_id res chain seq x y z
N MET A 1 3.17 -8.36 -8.64
CA MET A 1 4.13 -7.52 -9.34
C MET A 1 4.51 -8.12 -10.68
N LEU A 2 4.69 -7.31 -11.65
CA LEU A 2 5.22 -7.70 -12.94
C LEU A 2 6.70 -7.39 -12.98
N ARG A 3 7.46 -8.35 -13.41
CA ARG A 3 8.88 -8.18 -13.60
C ARG A 3 9.20 -8.39 -15.08
N ALA A 4 9.79 -7.38 -15.68
CA ALA A 4 10.28 -7.48 -17.05
C ALA A 4 11.75 -7.89 -17.04
N VAL A 5 12.06 -8.96 -17.71
CA VAL A 5 13.44 -9.39 -17.95
C VAL A 5 13.70 -9.17 -19.43
N ARG A 6 14.54 -8.20 -19.73
CA ARG A 6 14.81 -7.86 -21.11
C ARG A 6 16.21 -7.28 -21.28
N ASP A 7 16.94 -7.83 -22.18
CA ASP A 7 18.18 -7.27 -22.68
C ASP A 7 17.90 -6.72 -24.09
N VAL A 8 17.98 -5.41 -24.25
CA VAL A 8 17.69 -4.76 -25.54
C VAL A 8 18.66 -5.15 -26.64
N ASN A 9 19.80 -5.72 -26.29
CA ASN A 9 20.82 -6.18 -27.27
C ASN A 9 20.70 -7.66 -27.61
N ASP A 10 19.78 -8.36 -27.00
CA ASP A 10 19.55 -9.77 -27.23
C ASP A 10 18.38 -9.95 -28.16
N ALA A 11 18.67 -10.32 -29.39
CA ALA A 11 17.64 -10.55 -30.40
C ALA A 11 16.75 -11.77 -30.07
N ALA A 12 17.20 -12.63 -29.19
CA ALA A 12 16.45 -13.80 -28.76
C ALA A 12 15.67 -13.56 -27.47
N VAL A 13 15.52 -12.31 -27.05
CA VAL A 13 14.78 -11.98 -25.85
C VAL A 13 13.38 -12.51 -25.95
N PRO A 14 12.97 -13.37 -25.02
CA PRO A 14 11.60 -13.86 -25.01
C PRO A 14 10.64 -12.72 -24.73
N ALA A 15 9.38 -13.00 -24.94
CA ALA A 15 8.34 -12.08 -24.50
C ALA A 15 8.57 -11.75 -23.02
N LEU A 16 8.09 -10.58 -22.63
CA LEU A 16 8.14 -10.09 -21.27
C LEU A 16 7.81 -11.22 -20.28
N GLU A 17 8.73 -11.51 -19.40
CA GLU A 17 8.49 -12.48 -18.35
C GLU A 17 7.72 -11.76 -17.22
N LEU A 18 6.52 -12.24 -16.94
CA LEU A 18 5.69 -11.72 -15.89
C LEU A 18 5.77 -12.63 -14.68
N VAL A 19 6.35 -12.12 -13.60
CA VAL A 19 6.45 -12.86 -12.34
C VAL A 19 5.60 -12.12 -11.33
N PRO A 20 4.33 -12.50 -11.18
CA PRO A 20 3.48 -11.87 -10.18
C PRO A 20 3.95 -12.29 -8.80
N SER A 21 4.08 -11.35 -7.88
CA SER A 21 4.23 -11.67 -6.49
C SER A 21 2.90 -12.18 -5.95
N GLN A 22 2.97 -12.99 -4.92
CA GLN A 22 1.77 -13.55 -4.32
C GLN A 22 1.00 -12.50 -3.55
N ALA A 23 -0.31 -12.43 -3.79
CA ALA A 23 -1.19 -11.56 -3.04
C ALA A 23 -1.34 -12.05 -1.60
N GLU A 24 -1.36 -11.13 -0.66
CA GLU A 24 -1.78 -11.39 0.70
C GLU A 24 -3.18 -10.83 0.89
N THR A 25 -4.11 -11.71 1.25
CA THR A 25 -5.52 -11.36 1.39
C THR A 25 -5.81 -10.89 2.81
N ARG A 26 -6.62 -9.83 2.90
CA ARG A 26 -7.10 -9.24 4.15
C ARG A 26 -8.61 -9.01 4.04
N PRO A 27 -9.31 -8.81 5.16
CA PRO A 27 -10.77 -8.58 5.09
C PRO A 27 -11.15 -7.39 4.22
N TRP A 28 -10.33 -6.36 4.14
CA TRP A 28 -10.58 -5.14 3.37
C TRP A 28 -10.12 -5.22 1.91
N GLY A 29 -9.37 -6.24 1.52
CA GLY A 29 -8.82 -6.36 0.18
C GLY A 29 -7.57 -7.21 0.12
N SER A 30 -6.58 -6.75 -0.62
CA SER A 30 -5.33 -7.50 -0.81
C SER A 30 -4.15 -6.56 -0.95
N PHE A 31 -2.95 -7.08 -0.71
CA PHE A 31 -1.74 -6.35 -1.06
C PHE A 31 -0.66 -7.29 -1.61
N TRP A 32 0.28 -6.70 -2.32
CA TRP A 32 1.42 -7.39 -2.92
C TRP A 32 2.68 -6.63 -2.54
N VAL A 33 3.71 -7.34 -2.08
CA VAL A 33 5.03 -6.75 -1.93
C VAL A 33 5.67 -6.74 -3.31
N LEU A 34 5.94 -5.56 -3.82
CA LEU A 34 6.51 -5.40 -5.17
C LEU A 34 8.03 -5.44 -5.15
N ASP A 35 8.62 -4.88 -4.12
CA ASP A 35 10.06 -4.83 -3.94
C ASP A 35 10.36 -4.51 -2.49
N GLU A 36 11.50 -4.96 -2.01
CA GLU A 36 11.99 -4.63 -0.68
C GLU A 36 13.50 -4.75 -0.60
N GLY A 37 14.09 -3.92 0.22
CA GLY A 37 15.51 -3.91 0.44
C GLY A 37 15.83 -3.28 1.79
N PRO A 38 17.10 -2.96 2.06
CA PRO A 38 17.45 -2.23 3.27
C PRO A 38 16.68 -0.90 3.32
N MET A 39 16.00 -0.63 4.41
CA MET A 39 15.33 0.63 4.68
C MET A 39 14.07 0.90 3.86
N TYR A 40 13.63 0.00 2.96
CA TYR A 40 12.41 0.25 2.20
C TYR A 40 11.63 -1.02 1.88
N LYS A 41 10.33 -0.83 1.67
CA LYS A 41 9.41 -1.85 1.15
C LYS A 41 8.36 -1.13 0.32
N ILE A 42 8.06 -1.68 -0.85
CA ILE A 42 7.05 -1.13 -1.76
C ILE A 42 5.91 -2.14 -1.88
N LYS A 43 4.69 -1.66 -1.69
CA LYS A 43 3.49 -2.48 -1.80
C LYS A 43 2.51 -1.88 -2.80
N ARG A 44 1.82 -2.75 -3.51
CA ARG A 44 0.57 -2.41 -4.19
C ARG A 44 -0.56 -2.85 -3.27
N ILE A 45 -1.48 -1.94 -2.99
CA ILE A 45 -2.62 -2.19 -2.11
C ILE A 45 -3.90 -2.01 -2.91
N GLU A 46 -4.81 -2.95 -2.77
CA GLU A 46 -6.13 -2.89 -3.38
C GLU A 46 -7.19 -3.02 -2.30
N VAL A 47 -8.05 -2.01 -2.21
CA VAL A 47 -9.11 -1.94 -1.19
C VAL A 47 -10.46 -2.10 -1.85
N LYS A 48 -11.26 -3.02 -1.34
CA LYS A 48 -12.60 -3.26 -1.84
C LYS A 48 -13.47 -2.02 -1.66
N PRO A 49 -14.44 -1.79 -2.57
CA PRO A 49 -15.39 -0.71 -2.40
C PRO A 49 -16.06 -0.76 -1.03
N GLY A 50 -16.15 0.39 -0.36
CA GLY A 50 -16.80 0.51 0.94
C GLY A 50 -16.05 -0.10 2.12
N HIS A 51 -14.82 -0.55 1.92
CA HIS A 51 -14.00 -1.13 2.98
C HIS A 51 -12.89 -0.17 3.41
N ARG A 52 -12.35 -0.42 4.59
CA ARG A 52 -11.26 0.39 5.13
C ARG A 52 -10.33 -0.45 5.99
N LEU A 53 -9.08 -0.02 6.06
CA LEU A 53 -8.11 -0.60 6.98
C LEU A 53 -8.36 -0.10 8.40
N SER A 54 -7.64 -0.67 9.37
CA SER A 54 -7.70 -0.18 10.75
C SER A 54 -7.17 1.25 10.86
N LEU A 55 -7.60 1.97 11.88
CA LEU A 55 -6.90 3.18 12.31
C LEU A 55 -5.68 2.72 13.09
N GLN A 56 -4.50 3.06 12.58
CA GLN A 56 -3.25 2.46 13.02
C GLN A 56 -2.09 3.45 13.03
N MET A 57 -1.00 3.08 13.67
CA MET A 57 0.26 3.80 13.54
C MET A 57 1.45 2.84 13.65
N HIS A 58 2.60 3.30 13.19
CA HIS A 58 3.87 2.59 13.23
C HIS A 58 4.92 3.46 13.88
N TYR A 59 5.84 2.85 14.63
CA TYR A 59 6.88 3.59 15.34
C TYR A 59 8.13 3.79 14.51
N HIS A 60 8.46 2.85 13.62
CA HIS A 60 9.78 2.75 13.01
C HIS A 60 9.81 3.05 11.53
N ARG A 61 8.69 3.46 10.95
CA ARG A 61 8.63 3.72 9.51
C ARG A 61 7.71 4.89 9.17
N SER A 62 8.02 5.53 8.06
CA SER A 62 7.10 6.44 7.37
C SER A 62 6.53 5.74 6.14
N GLU A 63 5.50 6.32 5.56
CA GLU A 63 4.87 5.79 4.36
C GLU A 63 4.53 6.91 3.40
N HIS A 64 4.67 6.64 2.10
CA HIS A 64 4.10 7.46 1.03
C HIS A 64 3.03 6.66 0.33
N TRP A 65 1.89 7.26 0.13
CA TRP A 65 0.77 6.63 -0.57
C TRP A 65 0.45 7.41 -1.83
N ILE A 66 0.45 6.72 -2.97
CA ILE A 66 0.15 7.30 -4.27
C ILE A 66 -1.04 6.55 -4.83
N VAL A 67 -2.14 7.28 -5.08
CA VAL A 67 -3.34 6.68 -5.64
C VAL A 67 -3.12 6.43 -7.13
N VAL A 68 -3.34 5.20 -7.55
CA VAL A 68 -3.23 4.79 -8.95
C VAL A 68 -4.62 4.80 -9.60
N ARG A 69 -5.63 4.29 -8.89
CA ARG A 69 -6.99 4.17 -9.41
C ARG A 69 -8.00 4.25 -8.29
N GLY A 70 -9.08 4.96 -8.52
CA GLY A 70 -10.15 5.13 -7.55
C GLY A 70 -9.98 6.36 -6.71
N THR A 71 -10.67 6.41 -5.59
CA THR A 71 -10.61 7.53 -4.64
C THR A 71 -10.27 6.98 -3.26
N ALA A 72 -9.28 7.57 -2.62
CA ALA A 72 -8.88 7.22 -1.27
C ALA A 72 -9.35 8.29 -0.30
N LYS A 73 -10.00 7.85 0.79
CA LYS A 73 -10.22 8.70 1.95
C LYS A 73 -9.14 8.38 2.95
N VAL A 74 -8.32 9.37 3.26
CA VAL A 74 -7.16 9.20 4.12
C VAL A 74 -7.36 10.00 5.41
N THR A 75 -7.21 9.32 6.53
CA THR A 75 -7.09 9.95 7.83
C THR A 75 -5.61 9.99 8.19
N ARG A 76 -5.10 11.17 8.50
CA ARG A 76 -3.71 11.38 8.90
C ARG A 76 -3.70 12.32 10.09
N GLY A 77 -3.49 11.79 11.30
CA GLY A 77 -3.64 12.57 12.52
C GLY A 77 -5.05 13.12 12.65
N GLU A 78 -5.19 14.42 12.72
CA GLU A 78 -6.48 15.11 12.79
C GLU A 78 -7.06 15.47 11.43
N GLU A 79 -6.30 15.24 10.35
CA GLU A 79 -6.72 15.59 9.00
C GLU A 79 -7.44 14.43 8.32
N VAL A 80 -8.47 14.77 7.54
CA VAL A 80 -9.13 13.83 6.63
C VAL A 80 -9.09 14.44 5.23
N MET A 81 -8.61 13.66 4.27
CA MET A 81 -8.48 14.12 2.89
C MET A 81 -9.00 13.09 1.90
N LEU A 82 -9.45 13.56 0.75
CA LEU A 82 -9.79 12.71 -0.39
C LEU A 82 -8.70 12.86 -1.44
N LEU A 83 -8.17 11.73 -1.90
CA LEU A 83 -7.15 11.70 -2.93
C LEU A 83 -7.68 10.96 -4.14
N SER A 84 -7.51 11.56 -5.31
CA SER A 84 -7.84 10.96 -6.61
C SER A 84 -6.58 10.39 -7.26
N SER A 85 -6.74 9.78 -8.42
CA SER A 85 -5.60 9.21 -9.18
C SER A 85 -4.48 10.22 -9.33
N ASN A 86 -3.26 9.75 -9.14
CA ASN A 86 -2.01 10.52 -9.21
C ASN A 86 -1.81 11.52 -8.07
N GLU A 87 -2.70 11.55 -7.09
CA GLU A 87 -2.49 12.31 -5.87
C GLU A 87 -1.85 11.42 -4.80
N SER A 88 -1.14 12.04 -3.86
CA SER A 88 -0.34 11.32 -2.89
C SER A 88 -0.32 12.03 -1.54
N THR A 89 0.08 11.28 -0.52
CA THR A 89 0.28 11.83 0.81
C THR A 89 1.44 11.14 1.51
N TYR A 90 2.05 11.83 2.44
CA TYR A 90 3.11 11.31 3.28
C TYR A 90 2.56 11.08 4.70
N ILE A 91 2.84 9.90 5.24
CA ILE A 91 2.47 9.53 6.61
C ILE A 91 3.74 9.44 7.45
N PRO A 92 3.98 10.38 8.37
CA PRO A 92 5.14 10.32 9.26
C PRO A 92 5.05 9.14 10.23
N PRO A 93 6.19 8.71 10.81
CA PRO A 93 6.14 7.76 11.92
C PRO A 93 5.30 8.30 13.08
N CYS A 94 4.76 7.41 13.90
CA CYS A 94 3.99 7.75 15.10
C CYS A 94 2.74 8.60 14.83
N THR A 95 2.21 8.54 13.63
CA THR A 95 1.04 9.30 13.22
C THR A 95 -0.11 8.33 12.96
N LYS A 96 -1.24 8.54 13.62
CA LYS A 96 -2.44 7.74 13.37
C LYS A 96 -2.90 7.96 11.94
N HIS A 97 -3.17 6.88 11.25
CA HIS A 97 -3.64 6.95 9.88
C HIS A 97 -4.58 5.80 9.52
N ARG A 98 -5.42 6.05 8.55
CA ARG A 98 -6.38 5.07 8.02
C ARG A 98 -6.59 5.31 6.55
N LEU A 99 -6.65 4.22 5.80
CA LEU A 99 -6.98 4.21 4.38
C LEU A 99 -8.38 3.65 4.20
N GLU A 100 -9.20 4.34 3.44
CA GLU A 100 -10.59 3.98 3.20
C GLU A 100 -10.91 4.09 1.71
N ASN A 101 -11.69 3.15 1.20
CA ASN A 101 -12.27 3.25 -0.14
C ASN A 101 -13.74 3.67 -0.01
N PRO A 102 -14.06 4.96 -0.17
CA PRO A 102 -15.45 5.43 -0.07
C PRO A 102 -16.26 5.20 -1.33
N GLY A 103 -15.64 4.74 -2.41
CA GLY A 103 -16.25 4.63 -3.72
C GLY A 103 -16.89 3.29 -3.98
N THR A 104 -17.28 3.09 -5.24
CA THR A 104 -17.95 1.88 -5.74
C THR A 104 -17.04 1.02 -6.61
N LEU A 105 -15.81 1.47 -6.87
CA LEU A 105 -14.80 0.75 -7.63
C LEU A 105 -13.63 0.39 -6.71
N PRO A 106 -12.85 -0.65 -7.05
CA PRO A 106 -11.64 -0.95 -6.31
C PRO A 106 -10.69 0.25 -6.26
N LEU A 107 -10.12 0.48 -5.09
CA LEU A 107 -9.08 1.48 -4.89
C LEU A 107 -7.73 0.77 -5.02
N VAL A 108 -6.86 1.27 -5.87
CA VAL A 108 -5.50 0.77 -6.04
C VAL A 108 -4.51 1.88 -5.72
N LEU A 109 -3.59 1.60 -4.83
CA LEU A 109 -2.51 2.54 -4.51
C LEU A 109 -1.17 1.83 -4.35
N ILE A 110 -0.12 2.62 -4.48
CA ILE A 110 1.25 2.20 -4.23
C ILE A 110 1.68 2.82 -2.91
N GLU A 111 2.21 1.99 -2.04
CA GLU A 111 2.74 2.41 -0.74
C GLU A 111 4.24 2.18 -0.74
N VAL A 112 4.99 3.21 -0.39
CA VAL A 112 6.43 3.11 -0.15
C VAL A 112 6.66 3.28 1.35
N GLN A 113 7.15 2.24 1.99
CA GLN A 113 7.57 2.25 3.39
C GLN A 113 9.05 2.55 3.46
N ASN A 114 9.44 3.40 4.38
CA ASN A 114 10.85 3.74 4.60
C ASN A 114 11.12 3.75 6.11
N GLY A 115 12.13 3.01 6.52
CA GLY A 115 12.50 2.92 7.93
C GLY A 115 13.49 1.82 8.22
N GLU A 116 14.03 1.84 9.42
CA GLU A 116 15.00 0.84 9.84
C GLU A 116 14.38 -0.51 10.13
N TYR A 117 13.11 -0.53 10.50
CA TYR A 117 12.39 -1.76 10.76
C TYR A 117 11.04 -1.75 10.04
N LEU A 118 10.82 -2.73 9.18
CA LEU A 118 9.63 -2.80 8.33
C LEU A 118 8.77 -4.05 8.61
N GLY A 119 8.94 -4.66 9.79
CA GLY A 119 8.14 -5.81 10.18
C GLY A 119 6.68 -5.47 10.38
N GLU A 120 5.80 -6.40 10.04
CA GLU A 120 4.35 -6.20 10.15
C GLU A 120 3.86 -6.14 11.60
N ASP A 121 4.70 -6.50 12.56
CA ASP A 121 4.42 -6.37 13.98
C ASP A 121 4.66 -4.97 14.55
N ASP A 122 5.25 -4.05 13.76
CA ASP A 122 5.37 -2.64 14.10
C ASP A 122 4.05 -1.93 13.81
N ILE A 123 3.02 -2.26 14.57
CA ILE A 123 1.69 -1.71 14.37
C ILE A 123 0.94 -1.60 15.69
N VAL A 124 0.27 -0.46 15.87
CA VAL A 124 -0.73 -0.26 16.91
C VAL A 124 -2.06 0.00 16.20
N ARG A 125 -3.05 -0.82 16.48
CA ARG A 125 -4.40 -0.65 15.95
C ARG A 125 -5.28 -0.01 17.02
N PHE A 126 -5.93 1.10 16.64
CA PHE A 126 -6.84 1.83 17.52
C PHE A 126 -8.29 1.45 17.27
N GLU A 127 -8.65 1.30 16.00
CA GLU A 127 -9.98 0.88 15.56
C GLU A 127 -9.80 -0.08 14.39
N ASP A 128 -10.46 -1.23 14.45
CA ASP A 128 -10.43 -2.21 13.39
C ASP A 128 -11.82 -2.83 13.24
N ASP A 129 -12.46 -2.61 12.10
CA ASP A 129 -13.79 -3.13 11.79
C ASP A 129 -13.83 -4.66 11.81
N TYR A 130 -12.68 -5.30 11.73
CA TYR A 130 -12.55 -6.76 11.63
C TYR A 130 -12.05 -7.39 12.93
N ALA A 131 -11.96 -6.62 14.00
CA ALA A 131 -11.56 -7.05 15.33
C ALA A 131 -10.19 -7.76 15.42
N ARG A 132 -9.24 -7.36 14.58
CA ARG A 132 -7.86 -7.85 14.62
C ARG A 132 -7.05 -6.98 15.58
N GLN A 133 -6.62 -7.49 16.64
CA GLN A 133 -5.82 -6.74 17.63
C GLN A 133 -4.38 -7.25 17.67
#